data_23fe850470e975e5604120e34a9e5fac
#
_entry.id   23fe850470e975e5604120e34a9e5fac
#
_cell.length_a   1.000
_cell.length_b   1.000
_cell.length_c   1.000
_cell.angle_alpha   90.00
_cell.angle_beta   90.00
_cell.angle_gamma   90.00
#
_symmetry.space_group_name_H-M   'P 1'
#
loop_
_entity.id
_entity.type
_entity.pdbx_description
1 polymer ?
#
loop_
_entity_poly.entity_id
_entity_poly.type
_entity_poly.pdbx_seq_one_letter_code
_entity_poly.pdbx_strand_id
1 'polypeptide(L)'
;MDKYQERYLKHQARKKKMLSPSFKPKHKDHRNPKFWDVIKNRKSTRVFGDKDIKIDKLINSIKYIPSSCDRKPLHFYLEDGANNKALLGGLLVGGVGWIHRAKYIMLLFVDMKAYKSPAEKDFMPYLDAGVAVEHLYLTAEALNIAVCYVNPNIREENKEIFNKRFNKEGLLYVGAMILGSY
;
A
#
# COMPACT_ATOMS: atom_id res chain seq x y z
N MET A 1 14.67 18.70 13.26
CA MET A 1 15.15 17.54 12.48
C MET A 1 13.93 16.93 11.80
N ASP A 2 13.98 16.72 10.49
CA ASP A 2 12.90 16.13 9.72
C ASP A 2 12.65 14.67 10.17
N LYS A 3 11.38 14.24 10.17
CA LYS A 3 10.91 12.87 10.46
C LYS A 3 11.73 11.79 9.74
N TYR A 4 12.11 12.04 8.49
CA TYR A 4 12.90 11.10 7.68
C TYR A 4 14.38 11.08 8.12
N GLN A 5 14.95 12.22 8.52
CA GLN A 5 16.31 12.27 9.07
C GLN A 5 16.43 11.50 10.38
N GLU A 6 15.45 11.65 11.29
CA GLU A 6 15.42 10.89 12.54
C GLU A 6 15.38 9.37 12.29
N ARG A 7 14.50 8.93 11.40
CA ARG A 7 14.39 7.50 11.03
C ARG A 7 15.67 6.99 10.37
N TYR A 8 16.28 7.78 9.49
CA TYR A 8 17.55 7.45 8.87
C TYR A 8 18.67 7.25 9.89
N LEU A 9 18.80 8.14 10.87
CA LEU A 9 19.80 8.01 11.94
C LEU A 9 19.55 6.77 12.80
N LYS A 10 18.31 6.49 13.16
CA LYS A 10 17.92 5.24 13.85
C LYS A 10 18.29 4.00 13.04
N HIS A 11 18.06 4.03 11.73
CA HIS A 11 18.44 2.93 10.83
C HIS A 11 19.96 2.73 10.79
N GLN A 12 20.75 3.80 10.66
CA GLN A 12 22.22 3.73 10.67
C GLN A 12 22.76 3.16 11.99
N ALA A 13 22.22 3.61 13.11
CA ALA A 13 22.60 3.08 14.43
C ALA A 13 22.28 1.57 14.55
N ARG A 14 21.10 1.14 14.07
CA ARG A 14 20.71 -0.27 14.02
C ARG A 14 21.65 -1.09 13.13
N LYS A 15 21.96 -0.58 11.92
CA LYS A 15 22.90 -1.23 10.99
C LYS A 15 24.28 -1.42 11.61
N LYS A 16 24.83 -0.39 12.26
CA LYS A 16 26.12 -0.45 12.97
C LYS A 16 26.10 -1.54 14.05
N LYS A 17 25.02 -1.63 14.82
CA LYS A 17 24.83 -2.68 15.83
C LYS A 17 24.79 -4.09 15.22
N MET A 18 24.05 -4.27 14.10
CA MET A 18 23.93 -5.57 13.41
C MET A 18 25.25 -6.05 12.79
N LEU A 19 26.13 -5.13 12.38
CA LEU A 19 27.46 -5.45 11.84
C LEU A 19 28.50 -5.69 12.93
N SER A 20 28.14 -5.53 14.21
CA SER A 20 29.02 -5.86 15.32
C SER A 20 29.25 -7.37 15.42
N PRO A 21 30.50 -7.85 15.62
CA PRO A 21 30.78 -9.27 15.81
C PRO A 21 30.05 -9.91 16.99
N SER A 22 29.66 -9.10 17.98
CA SER A 22 28.90 -9.53 19.16
C SER A 22 27.38 -9.63 18.92
N PHE A 23 26.88 -9.19 17.75
CA PHE A 23 25.45 -9.25 17.47
C PHE A 23 24.99 -10.69 17.23
N LYS A 24 24.15 -11.18 18.10
CA LYS A 24 23.44 -12.46 17.91
C LYS A 24 21.96 -12.16 17.64
N PRO A 25 21.44 -12.39 16.42
CA PRO A 25 20.03 -12.19 16.14
C PRO A 25 19.20 -13.16 16.99
N LYS A 26 18.20 -12.63 17.69
CA LYS A 26 17.21 -13.45 18.40
C LYS A 26 16.20 -13.97 17.38
N HIS A 27 16.41 -15.15 16.84
CA HIS A 27 15.39 -15.84 16.06
C HIS A 27 14.44 -16.58 17.02
N LYS A 28 13.19 -16.17 17.05
CA LYS A 28 12.11 -17.00 17.58
C LYS A 28 11.62 -17.88 16.43
N ASP A 29 11.45 -19.16 16.68
CA ASP A 29 10.78 -20.04 15.72
C ASP A 29 9.29 -19.69 15.72
N HIS A 30 8.87 -18.99 14.65
CA HIS A 30 7.51 -18.52 14.47
C HIS A 30 6.80 -19.25 13.32
N ARG A 31 7.11 -20.55 13.12
CA ARG A 31 6.42 -21.34 12.12
C ARG A 31 4.92 -21.31 12.40
N ASN A 32 4.17 -20.65 11.51
CA ASN A 32 2.72 -20.63 11.56
C ASN A 32 2.19 -21.32 10.29
N PRO A 33 1.71 -22.56 10.38
CA PRO A 33 1.19 -23.28 9.21
C PRO A 33 0.04 -22.55 8.53
N LYS A 34 -0.78 -21.79 9.26
CA LYS A 34 -1.87 -20.98 8.70
C LYS A 34 -1.38 -19.85 7.81
N PHE A 35 -0.14 -19.37 7.97
CA PHE A 35 0.41 -18.34 7.09
C PHE A 35 0.60 -18.83 5.66
N TRP A 36 0.96 -20.11 5.47
CA TRP A 36 1.04 -20.72 4.14
C TRP A 36 -0.32 -20.79 3.44
N ASP A 37 -1.38 -20.97 4.20
CA ASP A 37 -2.75 -20.97 3.65
C ASP A 37 -3.13 -19.55 3.17
N VAL A 38 -2.77 -18.51 3.92
CA VAL A 38 -2.95 -17.11 3.48
C VAL A 38 -2.24 -16.87 2.15
N ILE A 39 -0.96 -17.27 2.03
CA ILE A 39 -0.18 -17.10 0.79
C ILE A 39 -0.85 -17.84 -0.37
N LYS A 40 -1.27 -19.09 -0.18
CA LYS A 40 -1.85 -19.93 -1.24
C LYS A 40 -3.23 -19.46 -1.68
N ASN A 41 -4.04 -18.99 -0.75
CA ASN A 41 -5.45 -18.63 -1.01
C ASN A 41 -5.60 -17.18 -1.49
N ARG A 42 -4.61 -16.32 -1.21
CA ARG A 42 -4.62 -14.94 -1.67
C ARG A 42 -4.88 -14.86 -3.18
N LYS A 43 -5.90 -14.13 -3.58
CA LYS A 43 -6.28 -13.92 -4.98
C LYS A 43 -6.76 -12.49 -5.22
N SER A 44 -6.71 -12.04 -6.47
CA SER A 44 -7.34 -10.80 -6.91
C SER A 44 -8.82 -11.03 -7.18
N THR A 45 -9.69 -10.43 -6.37
CA THR A 45 -11.15 -10.56 -6.44
C THR A 45 -11.75 -9.27 -6.98
N ARG A 46 -12.57 -9.37 -8.03
CA ARG A 46 -13.21 -8.22 -8.71
C ARG A 46 -14.74 -8.23 -8.58
N VAL A 47 -15.28 -9.18 -7.84
CA VAL A 47 -16.70 -9.27 -7.49
C VAL A 47 -16.79 -9.16 -5.98
N PHE A 48 -17.63 -8.24 -5.50
CA PHE A 48 -17.74 -7.92 -4.09
C PHE A 48 -19.18 -8.17 -3.62
N GLY A 49 -19.28 -8.68 -2.40
CA GLY A 49 -20.53 -8.75 -1.65
C GLY A 49 -20.86 -7.42 -0.97
N ASP A 50 -21.96 -7.41 -0.25
CA ASP A 50 -22.55 -6.23 0.41
C ASP A 50 -22.27 -6.15 1.92
N LYS A 51 -21.58 -7.16 2.49
CA LYS A 51 -21.28 -7.23 3.92
C LYS A 51 -20.23 -6.21 4.34
N ASP A 52 -20.27 -5.84 5.61
CA ASP A 52 -19.22 -5.01 6.19
C ASP A 52 -17.90 -5.77 6.33
N ILE A 53 -16.80 -5.04 6.19
CA ILE A 53 -15.44 -5.57 6.30
C ILE A 53 -14.68 -4.90 7.45
N LYS A 54 -13.68 -5.62 7.99
CA LYS A 54 -12.86 -5.15 9.12
C LYS A 54 -11.77 -4.18 8.64
N ILE A 55 -12.17 -3.07 8.02
CA ILE A 55 -11.25 -2.11 7.38
C ILE A 55 -10.23 -1.53 8.37
N ASP A 56 -10.62 -1.26 9.62
CA ASP A 56 -9.73 -0.70 10.63
C ASP A 56 -8.53 -1.61 10.93
N LYS A 57 -8.73 -2.94 10.91
CA LYS A 57 -7.64 -3.90 11.09
C LYS A 57 -6.67 -3.88 9.93
N LEU A 58 -7.17 -3.74 8.70
CA LEU A 58 -6.33 -3.58 7.50
C LEU A 58 -5.52 -2.29 7.57
N ILE A 59 -6.17 -1.16 7.88
CA ILE A 59 -5.53 0.14 8.05
C ILE A 59 -4.45 0.09 9.14
N ASN A 60 -4.76 -0.51 10.29
CA ASN A 60 -3.82 -0.65 11.39
C ASN A 60 -2.59 -1.52 11.04
N SER A 61 -2.68 -2.38 10.03
CA SER A 61 -1.54 -3.19 9.59
C SER A 61 -0.49 -2.37 8.82
N ILE A 62 -0.87 -1.23 8.24
CA ILE A 62 0.00 -0.40 7.40
C ILE A 62 1.26 0.06 8.15
N LYS A 63 1.17 0.31 9.46
CA LYS A 63 2.32 0.69 10.30
C LYS A 63 3.43 -0.37 10.35
N TYR A 64 3.12 -1.63 10.04
CA TYR A 64 4.07 -2.74 10.04
C TYR A 64 4.70 -2.99 8.67
N ILE A 65 4.25 -2.32 7.61
CA ILE A 65 4.83 -2.45 6.26
C ILE A 65 6.31 -2.05 6.31
N PRO A 66 7.24 -2.92 5.91
CA PRO A 66 8.63 -2.53 5.79
C PRO A 66 8.81 -1.52 4.65
N SER A 67 9.83 -0.69 4.73
CA SER A 67 10.20 0.25 3.67
C SER A 67 11.69 0.52 3.68
N SER A 68 12.22 1.02 2.59
CA SER A 68 13.62 1.42 2.48
C SER A 68 14.03 2.32 3.65
N CYS A 69 15.09 1.94 4.37
CA CYS A 69 15.58 2.62 5.58
C CYS A 69 14.51 2.89 6.65
N ASP A 70 13.44 2.11 6.67
CA ASP A 70 12.28 2.27 7.57
C ASP A 70 11.62 3.65 7.50
N ARG A 71 11.62 4.29 6.32
CA ARG A 71 11.13 5.65 6.10
C ARG A 71 9.61 5.79 6.21
N LYS A 72 8.86 4.69 6.00
CA LYS A 72 7.39 4.65 6.01
C LYS A 72 6.77 5.72 5.09
N PRO A 73 7.11 5.72 3.78
CA PRO A 73 6.69 6.77 2.85
C PRO A 73 5.25 6.62 2.38
N LEU A 74 4.61 5.48 2.66
CA LEU A 74 3.26 5.19 2.18
C LEU A 74 2.21 6.09 2.83
N HIS A 75 1.40 6.72 1.99
CA HIS A 75 0.16 7.41 2.34
C HIS A 75 -1.00 6.74 1.63
N PHE A 76 -2.18 6.80 2.22
CA PHE A 76 -3.39 6.28 1.60
C PHE A 76 -4.58 7.21 1.85
N TYR A 77 -5.52 7.18 0.93
CA TYR A 77 -6.81 7.86 1.05
C TYR A 77 -7.91 6.84 0.76
N LEU A 78 -8.87 6.75 1.67
CA LEU A 78 -9.97 5.80 1.58
C LEU A 78 -11.20 6.52 1.02
N GLU A 79 -11.71 6.02 -0.09
CA GLU A 79 -12.92 6.52 -0.74
C GLU A 79 -14.05 5.49 -0.59
N ASP A 80 -15.14 5.91 0.04
CA ASP A 80 -16.37 5.12 0.23
C ASP A 80 -17.59 5.78 -0.41
N GLY A 81 -17.52 7.07 -0.71
CA GLY A 81 -18.59 7.84 -1.33
C GLY A 81 -18.91 7.38 -2.75
N ALA A 82 -20.20 7.17 -3.05
CA ALA A 82 -20.66 6.64 -4.34
C ALA A 82 -20.16 7.47 -5.54
N ASN A 83 -20.21 8.80 -5.45
CA ASN A 83 -19.80 9.70 -6.53
C ASN A 83 -18.28 9.59 -6.82
N ASN A 84 -17.43 9.58 -5.79
CA ASN A 84 -15.99 9.44 -5.96
C ASN A 84 -15.62 8.05 -6.50
N LYS A 85 -16.28 6.98 -6.02
CA LYS A 85 -16.06 5.63 -6.53
C LYS A 85 -16.49 5.50 -8.01
N ALA A 86 -17.60 6.11 -8.39
CA ALA A 86 -18.06 6.14 -9.79
C ALA A 86 -17.06 6.90 -10.68
N LEU A 87 -16.57 8.06 -10.23
CA LEU A 87 -15.57 8.84 -10.94
C LEU A 87 -14.27 8.04 -11.10
N LEU A 88 -13.74 7.47 -10.03
CA LEU A 88 -12.54 6.62 -10.08
C LEU A 88 -12.73 5.41 -11.01
N GLY A 89 -13.95 4.85 -11.06
CA GLY A 89 -14.31 3.77 -11.99
C GLY A 89 -14.20 4.14 -13.47
N GLY A 90 -14.29 5.43 -13.80
CA GLY A 90 -14.03 5.95 -15.15
C GLY A 90 -12.57 6.33 -15.40
N LEU A 91 -11.86 6.77 -14.36
CA LEU A 91 -10.49 7.30 -14.47
C LEU A 91 -9.41 6.22 -14.46
N LEU A 92 -9.54 5.19 -13.60
CA LEU A 92 -8.53 4.14 -13.44
C LEU A 92 -8.71 3.06 -14.51
N VAL A 93 -7.78 2.99 -15.46
CA VAL A 93 -7.86 2.09 -16.63
C VAL A 93 -8.13 0.65 -16.24
N GLY A 94 -7.43 0.12 -15.23
CA GLY A 94 -7.64 -1.25 -14.74
C GLY A 94 -8.92 -1.45 -13.92
N GLY A 95 -9.64 -0.38 -13.62
CA GLY A 95 -10.84 -0.36 -12.76
C GLY A 95 -12.17 -0.21 -13.48
N VAL A 96 -12.12 0.04 -14.79
CA VAL A 96 -13.32 0.36 -15.58
C VAL A 96 -14.38 -0.74 -15.45
N GLY A 97 -15.59 -0.33 -15.11
CA GLY A 97 -16.77 -1.20 -15.09
C GLY A 97 -16.97 -2.02 -13.82
N TRP A 98 -16.03 -2.02 -12.84
CA TRP A 98 -16.17 -2.88 -11.66
C TRP A 98 -15.80 -2.24 -10.30
N ILE A 99 -14.82 -1.33 -10.22
CA ILE A 99 -14.32 -0.85 -8.91
C ILE A 99 -15.34 -0.02 -8.12
N HIS A 100 -16.28 0.64 -8.80
CA HIS A 100 -17.34 1.42 -8.17
C HIS A 100 -18.30 0.57 -7.31
N ARG A 101 -18.31 -0.76 -7.52
CA ARG A 101 -19.13 -1.71 -6.75
C ARG A 101 -18.49 -2.13 -5.44
N ALA A 102 -17.21 -1.85 -5.25
CA ALA A 102 -16.51 -2.19 -4.03
C ALA A 102 -16.99 -1.34 -2.83
N LYS A 103 -16.78 -1.82 -1.62
CA LYS A 103 -17.08 -1.06 -0.40
C LYS A 103 -16.18 0.16 -0.31
N TYR A 104 -14.87 -0.03 -0.53
CA TYR A 104 -13.85 1.02 -0.47
C TYR A 104 -12.90 0.96 -1.66
N ILE A 105 -12.41 2.14 -2.06
CA ILE A 105 -11.25 2.31 -2.95
C ILE A 105 -10.18 3.00 -2.13
N MET A 106 -9.07 2.31 -1.85
CA MET A 106 -7.94 2.84 -1.13
C MET A 106 -6.87 3.29 -2.13
N LEU A 107 -6.78 4.59 -2.38
CA LEU A 107 -5.74 5.18 -3.22
C LEU A 107 -4.41 5.15 -2.46
N LEU A 108 -3.36 4.67 -3.10
CA LEU A 108 -2.02 4.55 -2.53
C LEU A 108 -1.09 5.60 -3.12
N PHE A 109 -0.34 6.26 -2.26
CA PHE A 109 0.64 7.26 -2.61
C PHE A 109 1.94 7.04 -1.85
N VAL A 110 3.03 7.51 -2.44
CA VAL A 110 4.35 7.49 -1.82
C VAL A 110 4.88 8.92 -1.70
N ASP A 111 5.32 9.31 -0.50
CA ASP A 111 5.94 10.61 -0.26
C ASP A 111 7.34 10.66 -0.89
N MET A 112 7.48 11.45 -1.96
CA MET A 112 8.73 11.61 -2.70
C MET A 112 9.82 12.31 -1.88
N LYS A 113 9.46 13.03 -0.81
CA LYS A 113 10.42 13.67 0.12
C LYS A 113 11.13 12.65 1.02
N ALA A 114 10.62 11.41 1.10
CA ALA A 114 11.27 10.33 1.84
C ALA A 114 12.61 9.89 1.23
N TYR A 115 12.81 10.14 -0.07
CA TYR A 115 13.98 9.69 -0.83
C TYR A 115 14.92 10.87 -1.10
N LYS A 116 16.23 10.68 -0.85
CA LYS A 116 17.18 11.78 -0.83
C LYS A 116 17.89 12.01 -2.17
N SER A 117 18.33 10.92 -2.83
CA SER A 117 19.06 11.06 -4.09
C SER A 117 18.12 10.99 -5.29
N PRO A 118 18.43 11.66 -6.41
CA PRO A 118 17.69 11.53 -7.65
C PRO A 118 17.57 10.08 -8.11
N ALA A 119 18.67 9.34 -8.16
CA ALA A 119 18.69 7.94 -8.58
C ALA A 119 17.79 7.04 -7.70
N GLU A 120 17.75 7.29 -6.38
CA GLU A 120 16.86 6.55 -5.48
C GLU A 120 15.38 6.83 -5.78
N LYS A 121 15.04 8.07 -6.19
CA LYS A 121 13.67 8.46 -6.55
C LYS A 121 13.14 7.77 -7.80
N ASP A 122 14.01 7.30 -8.67
CA ASP A 122 13.60 6.68 -9.94
C ASP A 122 12.99 5.28 -9.73
N PHE A 123 13.41 4.53 -8.72
CA PHE A 123 12.97 3.15 -8.54
C PHE A 123 12.44 2.81 -7.13
N MET A 124 13.01 3.41 -6.07
CA MET A 124 12.70 3.03 -4.69
C MET A 124 11.23 3.27 -4.29
N PRO A 125 10.55 4.35 -4.76
CA PRO A 125 9.13 4.55 -4.51
C PRO A 125 8.26 3.37 -4.99
N TYR A 126 8.61 2.81 -6.14
CA TYR A 126 7.87 1.68 -6.71
C TYR A 126 8.16 0.36 -6.00
N LEU A 127 9.39 0.16 -5.52
CA LEU A 127 9.73 -1.01 -4.69
C LEU A 127 9.00 -0.96 -3.34
N ASP A 128 9.03 0.17 -2.63
CA ASP A 128 8.31 0.35 -1.37
C ASP A 128 6.78 0.20 -1.57
N ALA A 129 6.25 0.70 -2.69
CA ALA A 129 4.85 0.50 -3.06
C ALA A 129 4.51 -0.97 -3.32
N GLY A 130 5.36 -1.72 -4.05
CA GLY A 130 5.16 -3.13 -4.31
C GLY A 130 5.12 -3.97 -3.03
N VAL A 131 6.03 -3.68 -2.09
CA VAL A 131 6.03 -4.31 -0.76
C VAL A 131 4.74 -4.00 0.00
N ALA A 132 4.26 -2.76 -0.09
CA ALA A 132 3.01 -2.35 0.55
C ALA A 132 1.79 -3.06 -0.05
N VAL A 133 1.73 -3.20 -1.36
CA VAL A 133 0.65 -3.90 -2.07
C VAL A 133 0.58 -5.35 -1.64
N GLU A 134 1.71 -6.07 -1.60
CA GLU A 134 1.73 -7.47 -1.15
C GLU A 134 1.31 -7.61 0.31
N HIS A 135 1.82 -6.75 1.20
CA HIS A 135 1.40 -6.74 2.61
C HIS A 135 -0.11 -6.57 2.75
N LEU A 136 -0.71 -5.64 1.98
CA LEU A 136 -2.15 -5.39 2.01
C LEU A 136 -2.95 -6.58 1.45
N TYR A 137 -2.44 -7.26 0.43
CA TYR A 137 -3.06 -8.48 -0.09
C TYR A 137 -3.09 -9.60 0.95
N LEU A 138 -1.96 -9.88 1.59
CA LEU A 138 -1.87 -10.94 2.60
C LEU A 138 -2.72 -10.62 3.83
N THR A 139 -2.72 -9.35 4.25
CA THR A 139 -3.56 -8.90 5.36
C THR A 139 -5.04 -8.99 5.05
N ALA A 140 -5.45 -8.60 3.83
CA ALA A 140 -6.83 -8.71 3.37
C ALA A 140 -7.31 -10.17 3.39
N GLU A 141 -6.51 -11.10 2.85
CA GLU A 141 -6.81 -12.53 2.88
C GLU A 141 -6.95 -13.04 4.32
N ALA A 142 -6.01 -12.69 5.21
CA ALA A 142 -6.05 -13.09 6.63
C ALA A 142 -7.29 -12.54 7.37
N LEU A 143 -7.87 -11.44 6.89
CA LEU A 143 -9.07 -10.80 7.43
C LEU A 143 -10.36 -11.19 6.71
N ASN A 144 -10.28 -12.08 5.72
CA ASN A 144 -11.39 -12.46 4.84
C ASN A 144 -12.01 -11.24 4.13
N ILE A 145 -11.14 -10.37 3.58
CA ILE A 145 -11.51 -9.20 2.79
C ILE A 145 -11.19 -9.50 1.33
N ALA A 146 -12.18 -9.38 0.44
CA ALA A 146 -12.00 -9.46 -0.99
C ALA A 146 -11.21 -8.23 -1.47
N VAL A 147 -10.14 -8.45 -2.24
CA VAL A 147 -9.23 -7.39 -2.64
C VAL A 147 -8.73 -7.55 -4.07
N CYS A 148 -8.52 -6.44 -4.75
CA CYS A 148 -7.79 -6.39 -6.02
C CYS A 148 -6.98 -5.10 -6.13
N TYR A 149 -5.72 -5.19 -6.50
CA TYR A 149 -4.92 -4.02 -6.84
C TYR A 149 -5.20 -3.56 -8.27
N VAL A 150 -5.31 -2.26 -8.45
CA VAL A 150 -5.38 -1.57 -9.74
C VAL A 150 -4.14 -0.71 -9.88
N ASN A 151 -3.38 -0.91 -10.96
CA ASN A 151 -2.16 -0.17 -11.24
C ASN A 151 -2.43 1.33 -11.44
N PRO A 152 -1.39 2.21 -11.37
CA PRO A 152 -1.58 3.67 -11.44
C PRO A 152 -1.84 4.21 -12.85
N ASN A 153 -2.20 3.36 -13.81
CA ASN A 153 -2.40 3.79 -15.19
C ASN A 153 -3.69 4.61 -15.33
N ILE A 154 -3.54 5.86 -15.75
CA ILE A 154 -4.62 6.80 -16.06
C ILE A 154 -4.38 7.30 -17.48
N ARG A 155 -5.42 7.28 -18.32
CA ARG A 155 -5.34 7.82 -19.68
C ARG A 155 -4.96 9.29 -19.66
N GLU A 156 -4.20 9.75 -20.66
CA GLU A 156 -3.69 11.13 -20.73
C GLU A 156 -4.80 12.16 -20.58
N GLU A 157 -5.92 11.96 -21.30
CA GLU A 157 -7.08 12.83 -21.28
C GLU A 157 -7.77 12.94 -19.91
N ASN A 158 -7.53 11.98 -19.01
CA ASN A 158 -8.13 11.90 -17.67
C ASN A 158 -7.19 12.39 -16.55
N LYS A 159 -5.91 12.60 -16.85
CA LYS A 159 -4.89 12.96 -15.84
C LYS A 159 -5.22 14.27 -15.13
N GLU A 160 -5.68 15.27 -15.85
CA GLU A 160 -6.03 16.57 -15.26
C GLU A 160 -7.16 16.42 -14.22
N ILE A 161 -8.23 15.68 -14.56
CA ILE A 161 -9.36 15.43 -13.67
C ILE A 161 -8.90 14.67 -12.43
N PHE A 162 -8.10 13.61 -12.62
CA PHE A 162 -7.56 12.83 -11.50
C PHE A 162 -6.68 13.69 -10.59
N ASN A 163 -5.76 14.46 -11.16
CA ASN A 163 -4.84 15.30 -10.40
C ASN A 163 -5.58 16.37 -9.60
N LYS A 164 -6.53 17.06 -10.21
CA LYS A 164 -7.33 18.08 -9.53
C LYS A 164 -8.13 17.51 -8.35
N ARG A 165 -8.65 16.29 -8.47
CA ARG A 165 -9.57 15.72 -7.49
C ARG A 165 -8.89 14.89 -6.41
N PHE A 166 -7.90 14.09 -6.78
CA PHE A 166 -7.34 13.04 -5.93
C PHE A 166 -5.84 13.18 -5.64
N ASN A 167 -5.07 13.82 -6.54
CA ASN A 167 -3.63 13.93 -6.34
C ASN A 167 -3.30 14.91 -5.20
N LYS A 168 -2.15 14.69 -4.58
CA LYS A 168 -1.62 15.51 -3.49
C LYS A 168 -0.19 15.93 -3.82
N GLU A 169 0.11 17.21 -3.61
CA GLU A 169 1.44 17.75 -3.88
C GLU A 169 2.53 16.99 -3.10
N GLY A 170 3.61 16.66 -3.81
CA GLY A 170 4.74 15.91 -3.25
C GLY A 170 4.51 14.41 -3.07
N LEU A 171 3.31 13.91 -3.41
CA LEU A 171 2.98 12.48 -3.38
C LEU A 171 2.94 11.90 -4.80
N LEU A 172 3.56 10.73 -4.97
CA LEU A 172 3.46 9.93 -6.19
C LEU A 172 2.30 8.94 -6.05
N TYR A 173 1.32 9.01 -6.95
CA TYR A 173 0.27 8.00 -7.03
C TYR A 173 0.84 6.67 -7.54
N VAL A 174 0.63 5.59 -6.80
CA VAL A 174 1.19 4.27 -7.09
C VAL A 174 0.13 3.17 -7.26
N GLY A 175 -1.14 3.54 -7.38
CA GLY A 175 -2.26 2.63 -7.63
C GLY A 175 -3.29 2.60 -6.52
N ALA A 176 -4.22 1.67 -6.60
CA ALA A 176 -5.31 1.55 -5.64
C ALA A 176 -5.57 0.10 -5.23
N MET A 177 -5.92 -0.12 -3.96
CA MET A 177 -6.50 -1.37 -3.46
C MET A 177 -8.02 -1.23 -3.44
N ILE A 178 -8.69 -2.12 -4.13
CA ILE A 178 -10.15 -2.16 -4.23
C ILE A 178 -10.64 -3.21 -3.24
N LEU A 179 -11.48 -2.84 -2.29
CA LEU A 179 -11.77 -3.62 -1.09
C LEU A 179 -13.28 -3.82 -0.91
N GLY A 180 -13.68 -5.03 -0.56
CA GLY A 180 -15.06 -5.38 -0.25
C GLY A 180 -15.17 -6.72 0.48
N SER A 181 -16.40 -7.22 0.67
CA SER A 181 -16.60 -8.57 1.20
C SER A 181 -16.57 -9.63 0.07
N TYR A 182 -16.34 -10.86 0.45
CA TYR A 182 -16.62 -12.01 -0.40
C TYR A 182 -18.12 -12.27 -0.51
#